data_547014fce6601c84057f5c66321108c7
#
_entry.id   547014fce6601c84057f5c66321108c7
#
_cell.length_a   1.000
_cell.length_b   1.000
_cell.length_c   1.000
_cell.angle_alpha   90.00
_cell.angle_beta   90.00
_cell.angle_gamma   90.00
#
_symmetry.space_group_name_H-M   'P 1'
#
loop_
_entity.id
_entity.type
_entity.pdbx_description
1 polymer ?
#
loop_
_entity_poly.entity_id
_entity_poly.type
_entity_poly.pdbx_seq_one_letter_code
_entity_poly.pdbx_strand_id
1 'polypeptide(L)'
;MRGKSEVKNQIQEGIQDFEYKKNLRKKNSLSKEEFQKSNVHLSDKQQNLYKGIRNNTLTVVHGPAGTSKAQPLNTPILTPDGWTKMGDLKTGDRVISDDGNYTIVTGVYPQGKVDVWELVFSDGTKTECCSDHLWFTQTELDRNNRKWNKTINGKRTRYKSPNEGSVKTTLEIIETLYTKRNSLNHTIPITKPVNFNEIDVEIDPYIIGCLLGDGCLRQNVGFTTDDKEIIESIDELLDDDMSISQRSVYDYAIIKEPKTRINKVKQYLIKINMWGKLSYEKFIPDCYKFNSTENRIKLLRGLMDTDGSVSKNGTFVSFTSTSLSLIKDVKELVQSLGGIVTHHAPRNEKYKYKGEIRNGRESYGITIKMNPDINPFSLKRKNDLVKPKSKYKPTRYIVGARLLGKKDSQCIKVSSKSRLYLTNDYIVTHNTYTTCYAALALLADKKIEKIIITKPIQESGENLGFLPGSMEDKLHPYKQSYYTTFCKMIGKTSVDMLFATEEIVFEPLAYMRGSTYDN
;
A
#
# COMPACT_ATOMS: atom_id res chain seq x y z
N MET A 1 -42.41 23.11 -50.30
CA MET A 1 -43.23 22.40 -49.29
C MET A 1 -42.55 21.19 -48.62
N ARG A 2 -41.37 20.72 -49.08
CA ARG A 2 -40.66 19.57 -48.47
C ARG A 2 -40.07 19.83 -47.10
N GLY A 3 -39.58 21.02 -46.79
CA GLY A 3 -38.92 21.28 -45.50
C GLY A 3 -39.82 21.37 -44.25
N LYS A 4 -41.13 21.67 -44.37
CA LYS A 4 -42.06 21.70 -43.23
C LYS A 4 -42.48 20.30 -42.75
N SER A 5 -42.41 19.28 -43.56
CA SER A 5 -42.73 17.91 -43.21
C SER A 5 -41.56 17.22 -42.50
N GLU A 6 -40.32 17.51 -42.89
CA GLU A 6 -39.10 16.99 -42.25
C GLU A 6 -38.93 17.56 -40.83
N VAL A 7 -39.14 18.85 -40.64
CA VAL A 7 -39.08 19.49 -39.29
C VAL A 7 -40.19 18.94 -38.38
N LYS A 8 -41.40 18.69 -38.89
CA LYS A 8 -42.49 18.05 -38.14
C LYS A 8 -42.13 16.62 -37.70
N ASN A 9 -41.50 15.84 -38.59
CA ASN A 9 -41.08 14.48 -38.26
C ASN A 9 -39.96 14.46 -37.23
N GLN A 10 -38.97 15.34 -37.34
CA GLN A 10 -37.89 15.48 -36.36
C GLN A 10 -38.41 15.90 -34.97
N ILE A 11 -39.41 16.82 -34.91
CA ILE A 11 -40.04 17.20 -33.65
C ILE A 11 -40.84 16.03 -33.05
N GLN A 12 -41.51 15.23 -33.90
CA GLN A 12 -42.32 14.10 -33.46
C GLN A 12 -41.45 12.93 -32.98
N GLU A 13 -40.30 12.67 -33.64
CA GLU A 13 -39.26 11.73 -33.19
C GLU A 13 -38.64 12.19 -31.84
N GLY A 14 -38.34 13.48 -31.70
CA GLY A 14 -37.82 14.04 -30.45
C GLY A 14 -38.80 13.91 -29.28
N ILE A 15 -40.10 14.10 -29.52
CA ILE A 15 -41.16 13.92 -28.51
C ILE A 15 -41.29 12.42 -28.12
N GLN A 16 -41.24 11.51 -29.07
CA GLN A 16 -41.30 10.06 -28.81
C GLN A 16 -40.07 9.57 -28.05
N ASP A 17 -38.88 10.08 -28.38
CA ASP A 17 -37.65 9.76 -27.67
C ASP A 17 -37.66 10.30 -26.24
N PHE A 18 -38.17 11.53 -26.04
CA PHE A 18 -38.37 12.13 -24.72
C PHE A 18 -39.36 11.35 -23.85
N GLU A 19 -40.50 10.94 -24.40
CA GLU A 19 -41.48 10.09 -23.69
C GLU A 19 -40.96 8.70 -23.40
N TYR A 20 -40.22 8.10 -24.30
CA TYR A 20 -39.54 6.80 -24.09
C TYR A 20 -38.52 6.90 -22.95
N LYS A 21 -37.63 7.89 -22.98
CA LYS A 21 -36.66 8.16 -21.92
C LYS A 21 -37.33 8.47 -20.58
N LYS A 22 -38.41 9.23 -20.56
CA LYS A 22 -39.21 9.53 -19.36
C LYS A 22 -39.85 8.29 -18.75
N ASN A 23 -40.34 7.36 -19.56
CA ASN A 23 -40.89 6.08 -19.12
C ASN A 23 -39.80 5.11 -18.63
N LEU A 24 -38.63 5.08 -19.27
CA LEU A 24 -37.45 4.37 -18.81
C LEU A 24 -36.98 4.89 -17.45
N ARG A 25 -36.91 6.21 -17.23
CA ARG A 25 -36.57 6.82 -15.95
C ARG A 25 -37.55 6.43 -14.84
N LYS A 26 -38.87 6.42 -15.11
CA LYS A 26 -39.88 5.98 -14.13
C LYS A 26 -39.74 4.52 -13.75
N LYS A 27 -39.34 3.65 -14.67
CA LYS A 27 -39.24 2.20 -14.49
C LYS A 27 -37.93 1.76 -13.84
N ASN A 28 -36.86 2.54 -14.03
CA ASN A 28 -35.49 2.13 -13.78
C ASN A 28 -34.66 3.14 -12.94
N SER A 29 -35.31 4.09 -12.25
CA SER A 29 -34.60 5.07 -11.40
C SER A 29 -33.86 4.36 -10.25
N LEU A 30 -32.64 4.83 -9.93
CA LEU A 30 -31.86 4.35 -8.80
C LEU A 30 -32.70 4.42 -7.51
N SER A 31 -32.95 3.29 -6.88
CA SER A 31 -33.74 3.24 -5.66
C SER A 31 -32.88 3.55 -4.43
N LYS A 32 -33.55 4.09 -3.39
CA LYS A 32 -32.90 4.34 -2.10
C LYS A 32 -32.33 3.07 -1.48
N GLU A 33 -32.97 1.92 -1.71
CA GLU A 33 -32.53 0.62 -1.21
C GLU A 33 -31.29 0.10 -1.93
N GLU A 34 -31.17 0.32 -3.26
CA GLU A 34 -29.96 -0.03 -4.02
C GLU A 34 -28.79 0.86 -3.63
N PHE A 35 -29.03 2.14 -3.35
CA PHE A 35 -28.00 3.05 -2.89
C PHE A 35 -27.55 2.75 -1.45
N GLN A 36 -28.45 2.42 -0.53
CA GLN A 36 -28.12 2.05 0.86
C GLN A 36 -27.26 0.77 0.95
N LYS A 37 -27.28 -0.08 -0.08
CA LYS A 37 -26.35 -1.22 -0.18
C LYS A 37 -24.90 -0.81 -0.47
N SER A 38 -24.65 0.41 -0.93
CA SER A 38 -23.31 0.97 -1.05
C SER A 38 -22.84 1.47 0.33
N ASN A 39 -21.99 0.71 1.01
CA ASN A 39 -21.47 1.01 2.37
C ASN A 39 -20.50 2.22 2.38
N VAL A 40 -20.94 3.41 1.99
CA VAL A 40 -20.12 4.62 2.02
C VAL A 40 -20.59 5.55 3.14
N HIS A 41 -19.72 5.81 4.11
CA HIS A 41 -19.96 6.79 5.17
C HIS A 41 -19.36 8.15 4.78
N LEU A 42 -20.12 9.21 5.01
CA LEU A 42 -19.71 10.60 4.74
C LEU A 42 -19.12 11.22 6.01
N SER A 43 -17.99 11.94 5.89
CA SER A 43 -17.47 12.78 6.97
C SER A 43 -18.40 13.99 7.23
N ASP A 44 -18.24 14.68 8.38
CA ASP A 44 -19.06 15.86 8.75
C ASP A 44 -19.05 16.94 7.69
N LYS A 45 -17.89 17.24 7.08
CA LYS A 45 -17.80 18.21 5.98
C LYS A 45 -18.54 17.73 4.74
N GLN A 46 -18.53 16.45 4.47
CA GLN A 46 -19.25 15.84 3.37
C GLN A 46 -20.75 15.79 3.65
N GLN A 47 -21.15 15.56 4.90
CA GLN A 47 -22.54 15.70 5.34
C GLN A 47 -23.03 17.15 5.26
N ASN A 48 -22.17 18.12 5.60
CA ASN A 48 -22.50 19.55 5.47
C ASN A 48 -22.60 19.96 4.00
N LEU A 49 -21.74 19.47 3.13
CA LEU A 49 -21.84 19.61 1.69
C LEU A 49 -23.16 18.99 1.18
N TYR A 50 -23.47 17.76 1.60
CA TYR A 50 -24.72 17.07 1.28
C TYR A 50 -25.95 17.88 1.74
N LYS A 51 -25.94 18.43 2.97
CA LYS A 51 -26.99 19.31 3.48
C LYS A 51 -27.09 20.61 2.66
N GLY A 52 -25.94 21.19 2.29
CA GLY A 52 -25.89 22.40 1.44
C GLY A 52 -26.54 22.17 0.08
N ILE A 53 -26.20 21.08 -0.59
CA ILE A 53 -26.79 20.71 -1.88
C ILE A 53 -28.28 20.39 -1.73
N ARG A 54 -28.68 19.71 -0.66
CA ARG A 54 -30.08 19.35 -0.39
C ARG A 54 -31.02 20.57 -0.21
N ASN A 55 -30.47 21.67 0.32
CA ASN A 55 -31.26 22.81 0.74
C ASN A 55 -31.23 23.98 -0.27
N ASN A 56 -30.49 23.86 -1.36
CA ASN A 56 -30.36 24.91 -2.38
C ASN A 56 -30.68 24.37 -3.78
N THR A 57 -31.33 25.16 -4.60
CA THR A 57 -31.69 24.80 -5.99
C THR A 57 -30.47 24.65 -6.88
N LEU A 58 -29.41 25.43 -6.63
CA LEU A 58 -28.12 25.34 -7.32
C LEU A 58 -27.00 25.31 -6.28
N THR A 59 -26.16 24.28 -6.32
CA THR A 59 -24.95 24.20 -5.50
C THR A 59 -23.74 23.99 -6.39
N VAL A 60 -22.86 24.99 -6.42
CA VAL A 60 -21.58 24.89 -7.12
C VAL A 60 -20.54 24.38 -6.13
N VAL A 61 -20.04 23.17 -6.35
CA VAL A 61 -18.95 22.60 -5.56
C VAL A 61 -17.64 22.91 -6.26
N HIS A 62 -16.93 23.91 -5.77
CA HIS A 62 -15.59 24.25 -6.24
C HIS A 62 -14.58 23.80 -5.20
N GLY A 63 -13.62 23.00 -5.64
CA GLY A 63 -12.48 22.59 -4.84
C GLY A 63 -11.47 21.84 -5.70
N PRO A 64 -10.18 21.96 -5.43
CA PRO A 64 -9.21 21.12 -6.10
C PRO A 64 -9.53 19.65 -5.82
N ALA A 65 -9.38 18.81 -6.85
CA ALA A 65 -9.54 17.37 -6.67
C ALA A 65 -8.57 16.90 -5.58
N GLY A 66 -9.07 16.18 -4.57
CA GLY A 66 -8.20 15.67 -3.50
C GLY A 66 -8.25 16.42 -2.16
N THR A 67 -9.20 17.34 -1.96
CA THR A 67 -9.26 18.28 -0.81
C THR A 67 -9.43 17.66 0.59
N SER A 68 -9.46 16.35 0.77
CA SER A 68 -9.79 15.75 2.08
C SER A 68 -8.81 14.67 2.56
N LYS A 69 -7.56 14.58 2.05
CA LYS A 69 -6.72 13.38 2.27
C LYS A 69 -5.24 13.67 2.35
N ALA A 70 -4.92 14.81 2.93
CA ALA A 70 -3.55 15.29 2.98
C ALA A 70 -2.70 14.52 3.99
N GLN A 71 -1.44 14.35 3.64
CA GLN A 71 -0.35 14.00 4.54
C GLN A 71 0.66 15.16 4.59
N PRO A 72 1.38 15.34 5.71
CA PRO A 72 2.42 16.35 5.82
C PRO A 72 3.46 16.26 4.69
N LEU A 73 4.01 17.41 4.30
CA LEU A 73 5.01 17.49 3.21
C LEU A 73 6.26 16.66 3.46
N ASN A 74 6.61 16.43 4.73
CA ASN A 74 7.77 15.61 5.13
C ASN A 74 7.47 14.12 5.24
N THR A 75 6.24 13.68 5.01
CA THR A 75 5.88 12.25 5.08
C THR A 75 6.63 11.47 4.00
N PRO A 76 7.36 10.38 4.36
CA PRO A 76 8.03 9.54 3.39
C PRO A 76 7.01 8.76 2.53
N ILE A 77 7.23 8.75 1.23
CA ILE A 77 6.45 8.00 0.25
C ILE A 77 7.40 7.09 -0.52
N LEU A 78 7.02 5.82 -0.67
CA LEU A 78 7.85 4.84 -1.35
C LEU A 78 7.75 4.97 -2.87
N THR A 79 8.91 5.11 -3.52
CA THR A 79 9.07 5.10 -4.98
C THR A 79 9.83 3.86 -5.44
N PRO A 80 9.90 3.54 -6.73
CA PRO A 80 10.75 2.47 -7.24
C PRO A 80 12.25 2.63 -6.89
N ASP A 81 12.69 3.87 -6.66
CA ASP A 81 14.10 4.22 -6.40
C ASP A 81 14.38 4.45 -4.90
N GLY A 82 13.41 4.13 -4.02
CA GLY A 82 13.49 4.32 -2.57
C GLY A 82 12.55 5.40 -2.04
N TRP A 83 12.88 5.97 -0.87
CA TRP A 83 12.02 6.92 -0.17
C TRP A 83 12.18 8.36 -0.67
N THR A 84 11.06 9.04 -0.93
CA THR A 84 10.99 10.48 -1.20
C THR A 84 10.01 11.14 -0.23
N LYS A 85 10.01 12.48 -0.14
CA LYS A 85 9.03 13.18 0.69
C LYS A 85 7.76 13.45 -0.09
N MET A 86 6.62 13.46 0.60
CA MET A 86 5.33 13.81 0.02
C MET A 86 5.39 15.16 -0.71
N GLY A 87 6.08 16.17 -0.16
CA GLY A 87 6.20 17.51 -0.72
C GLY A 87 7.04 17.61 -2.00
N ASP A 88 7.88 16.62 -2.27
CA ASP A 88 8.78 16.62 -3.43
C ASP A 88 8.13 15.96 -4.66
N LEU A 89 6.98 15.27 -4.46
CA LEU A 89 6.28 14.55 -5.53
C LEU A 89 5.65 15.50 -6.55
N LYS A 90 5.74 15.10 -7.83
CA LYS A 90 5.17 15.79 -8.98
C LYS A 90 4.25 14.87 -9.78
N THR A 91 3.40 15.47 -10.60
CA THR A 91 2.60 14.71 -11.58
C THR A 91 3.53 14.02 -12.57
N GLY A 92 3.32 12.74 -12.79
CA GLY A 92 4.18 11.87 -13.62
C GLY A 92 5.11 10.98 -12.80
N ASP A 93 5.40 11.32 -11.53
CA ASP A 93 6.25 10.49 -10.67
C ASP A 93 5.64 9.12 -10.42
N ARG A 94 6.50 8.15 -10.09
CA ARG A 94 6.11 6.77 -9.77
C ARG A 94 6.17 6.57 -8.26
N VAL A 95 5.11 6.01 -7.69
CA VAL A 95 5.05 5.59 -6.28
C VAL A 95 4.58 4.15 -6.19
N ILE A 96 4.86 3.45 -5.10
CA ILE A 96 4.50 2.04 -4.95
C ILE A 96 3.06 1.92 -4.44
N SER A 97 2.28 1.02 -5.06
CA SER A 97 0.91 0.66 -4.68
C SER A 97 0.90 -0.53 -3.70
N ASP A 98 -0.27 -0.84 -3.15
CA ASP A 98 -0.51 -1.94 -2.21
C ASP A 98 -0.23 -3.34 -2.79
N ASP A 99 -0.28 -3.48 -4.10
CA ASP A 99 0.05 -4.73 -4.80
C ASP A 99 1.56 -4.94 -5.02
N GLY A 100 2.39 -4.01 -4.56
CA GLY A 100 3.85 -4.03 -4.69
C GLY A 100 4.38 -3.45 -6.00
N ASN A 101 3.52 -3.11 -6.95
CA ASN A 101 3.92 -2.52 -8.22
C ASN A 101 3.92 -0.98 -8.13
N TYR A 102 4.58 -0.32 -9.06
CA TYR A 102 4.50 1.13 -9.14
C TYR A 102 3.17 1.59 -9.77
N THR A 103 2.74 2.78 -9.37
CA THR A 103 1.60 3.51 -9.93
C THR A 103 2.03 4.96 -10.19
N ILE A 104 1.39 5.61 -11.15
CA ILE A 104 1.76 6.97 -11.55
C ILE A 104 0.97 7.98 -10.73
N VAL A 105 1.64 9.02 -10.24
CA VAL A 105 1.03 10.21 -9.65
C VAL A 105 0.36 11.02 -10.76
N THR A 106 -0.96 11.03 -10.79
CA THR A 106 -1.75 11.73 -11.83
C THR A 106 -2.19 13.13 -11.41
N GLY A 107 -1.85 13.55 -10.19
CA GLY A 107 -2.11 14.90 -9.69
C GLY A 107 -1.55 15.12 -8.30
N VAL A 108 -1.13 16.34 -8.02
CA VAL A 108 -0.61 16.83 -6.75
C VAL A 108 -1.42 18.04 -6.32
N TYR A 109 -1.89 18.07 -5.06
CA TYR A 109 -2.84 19.07 -4.56
C TYR A 109 -2.40 19.59 -3.20
N PRO A 110 -1.68 20.72 -3.13
CA PRO A 110 -1.34 21.39 -1.87
C PRO A 110 -2.60 21.76 -1.08
N GLN A 111 -2.59 21.49 0.22
CA GLN A 111 -3.73 21.76 1.12
C GLN A 111 -3.43 22.87 2.14
N GLY A 112 -2.19 23.38 2.17
CA GLY A 112 -1.75 24.30 3.19
C GLY A 112 -1.74 23.66 4.59
N LYS A 113 -1.95 24.46 5.61
CA LYS A 113 -1.94 24.03 7.02
C LYS A 113 -3.27 23.40 7.42
N VAL A 114 -3.26 22.08 7.66
CA VAL A 114 -4.42 21.31 8.14
C VAL A 114 -4.10 20.62 9.46
N ASP A 115 -5.15 20.28 10.22
CA ASP A 115 -4.99 19.51 11.44
C ASP A 115 -4.52 18.09 11.12
N VAL A 116 -3.38 17.70 11.73
CA VAL A 116 -2.69 16.43 11.48
C VAL A 116 -2.77 15.54 12.71
N TRP A 117 -3.08 14.29 12.48
CA TRP A 117 -3.12 13.22 13.47
C TRP A 117 -1.98 12.24 13.23
N GLU A 118 -1.35 11.76 14.31
CA GLU A 118 -0.47 10.61 14.29
C GLU A 118 -1.31 9.36 14.57
N LEU A 119 -1.37 8.43 13.64
CA LEU A 119 -1.93 7.10 13.87
C LEU A 119 -0.83 6.15 14.32
N VAL A 120 -1.13 5.34 15.33
CA VAL A 120 -0.24 4.33 15.91
C VAL A 120 -0.79 2.94 15.58
N PHE A 121 0.10 2.04 15.15
CA PHE A 121 -0.25 0.68 14.75
C PHE A 121 0.27 -0.37 15.74
N SER A 122 -0.30 -1.56 15.69
CA SER A 122 -0.01 -2.68 16.61
C SER A 122 1.43 -3.19 16.55
N ASP A 123 2.15 -2.91 15.49
CA ASP A 123 3.58 -3.22 15.33
C ASP A 123 4.50 -2.09 15.83
N GLY A 124 3.92 -1.03 16.42
CA GLY A 124 4.63 0.14 16.90
C GLY A 124 4.98 1.17 15.83
N THR A 125 4.63 0.92 14.58
CA THR A 125 4.80 1.89 13.49
C THR A 125 3.78 3.03 13.62
N LYS A 126 4.09 4.17 13.02
CA LYS A 126 3.27 5.37 13.09
C LYS A 126 3.26 6.06 11.74
N THR A 127 2.19 6.79 11.43
CA THR A 127 2.15 7.68 10.28
C THR A 127 1.29 8.90 10.56
N GLU A 128 1.54 9.98 9.84
CA GLU A 128 0.83 11.24 9.99
C GLU A 128 -0.14 11.47 8.82
N CYS A 129 -1.34 11.94 9.14
CA CYS A 129 -2.36 12.23 8.15
C CYS A 129 -3.37 13.26 8.67
N CYS A 130 -4.13 13.91 7.78
CA CYS A 130 -5.19 14.83 8.20
C CYS A 130 -6.43 14.08 8.74
N SER A 131 -7.34 14.83 9.36
CA SER A 131 -8.61 14.34 9.94
C SER A 131 -9.45 13.54 8.95
N ASP A 132 -9.55 14.04 7.72
CA ASP A 132 -10.39 13.48 6.66
C ASP A 132 -9.62 12.47 5.79
N HIS A 133 -8.38 12.12 6.16
CA HIS A 133 -7.58 11.15 5.40
C HIS A 133 -8.24 9.79 5.38
N LEU A 134 -8.25 9.14 4.21
CA LEU A 134 -8.95 7.89 4.03
C LEU A 134 -8.04 6.67 4.21
N TRP A 135 -8.64 5.65 4.76
CA TRP A 135 -8.05 4.36 5.02
C TRP A 135 -8.97 3.25 4.52
N PHE A 136 -8.44 2.33 3.75
CA PHE A 136 -9.15 1.08 3.52
C PHE A 136 -8.99 0.18 4.74
N THR A 137 -10.08 -0.11 5.45
CA THR A 137 -10.04 -0.87 6.70
C THR A 137 -11.03 -2.03 6.71
N GLN A 138 -10.69 -3.06 7.50
CA GLN A 138 -11.63 -4.09 7.91
C GLN A 138 -11.93 -3.96 9.39
N THR A 139 -13.21 -3.91 9.75
CA THR A 139 -13.68 -3.95 11.14
C THR A 139 -13.65 -5.37 11.69
N GLU A 140 -13.83 -5.53 13.03
CA GLU A 140 -13.99 -6.86 13.64
C GLU A 140 -15.13 -7.64 13.00
N LEU A 141 -16.25 -6.99 12.68
CA LEU A 141 -17.39 -7.60 12.00
C LEU A 141 -17.01 -8.11 10.62
N ASP A 142 -16.29 -7.31 9.82
CA ASP A 142 -15.86 -7.71 8.49
C ASP A 142 -14.95 -8.93 8.54
N ARG A 143 -13.98 -8.95 9.46
CA ARG A 143 -13.05 -10.08 9.62
C ARG A 143 -13.72 -11.35 10.16
N ASN A 144 -14.74 -11.22 11.00
CA ASN A 144 -15.41 -12.32 11.66
C ASN A 144 -16.73 -12.75 10.98
N ASN A 145 -17.08 -12.13 9.87
CA ASN A 145 -18.29 -12.48 9.14
C ASN A 145 -18.29 -13.95 8.77
N ARG A 146 -19.40 -14.63 9.08
CA ARG A 146 -19.58 -16.06 8.83
C ARG A 146 -20.84 -16.29 8.02
N LYS A 147 -20.71 -16.94 6.89
CA LYS A 147 -21.84 -17.38 6.06
C LYS A 147 -22.19 -18.83 6.38
N TRP A 148 -23.48 -19.17 6.20
CA TRP A 148 -23.93 -20.54 6.32
C TRP A 148 -23.67 -21.29 5.01
N ASN A 149 -22.99 -22.43 5.07
CA ASN A 149 -22.90 -23.34 3.94
C ASN A 149 -24.25 -24.02 3.72
N LYS A 150 -24.64 -24.18 2.46
CA LYS A 150 -25.65 -25.14 2.09
C LYS A 150 -25.15 -26.55 2.47
N THR A 151 -26.01 -27.29 3.11
CA THR A 151 -25.88 -28.60 3.70
C THR A 151 -24.85 -29.54 3.05
N ILE A 152 -23.82 -29.93 3.80
CA ILE A 152 -23.00 -31.12 3.51
C ILE A 152 -23.49 -32.19 4.51
N ASN A 153 -23.96 -33.34 4.03
CA ASN A 153 -24.48 -34.47 4.82
C ASN A 153 -25.56 -34.08 5.83
N GLY A 154 -26.53 -33.26 5.44
CA GLY A 154 -27.70 -32.93 6.29
C GLY A 154 -27.41 -31.92 7.40
N LYS A 155 -26.17 -31.55 7.67
CA LYS A 155 -25.78 -30.56 8.70
C LYS A 155 -25.39 -29.23 8.09
N ARG A 156 -25.99 -28.12 8.57
CA ARG A 156 -25.57 -26.75 8.23
C ARG A 156 -24.29 -26.40 8.99
N THR A 157 -23.23 -26.12 8.25
CA THR A 157 -21.96 -25.65 8.82
C THR A 157 -21.76 -24.16 8.56
N ARG A 158 -21.21 -23.45 9.54
CA ARG A 158 -20.78 -22.05 9.36
C ARG A 158 -19.33 -22.01 8.91
N TYR A 159 -19.05 -21.30 7.83
CA TYR A 159 -17.69 -21.02 7.41
C TYR A 159 -17.39 -19.51 7.49
N LYS A 160 -16.12 -19.19 7.73
CA LYS A 160 -15.66 -17.81 7.79
C LYS A 160 -15.59 -17.24 6.37
N SER A 161 -16.34 -16.16 6.12
CA SER A 161 -16.33 -15.42 4.84
C SER A 161 -16.17 -13.94 5.16
N PRO A 162 -14.92 -13.46 5.35
CA PRO A 162 -14.67 -12.06 5.64
C PRO A 162 -15.20 -11.17 4.52
N ASN A 163 -15.73 -10.00 4.87
CA ASN A 163 -16.03 -8.95 3.91
C ASN A 163 -14.71 -8.32 3.43
N GLU A 164 -14.73 -7.71 2.25
CA GLU A 164 -13.55 -7.04 1.68
C GLU A 164 -13.06 -5.87 2.55
N GLY A 165 -13.93 -5.25 3.32
CA GLY A 165 -13.66 -4.04 4.10
C GLY A 165 -14.31 -2.79 3.48
N SER A 166 -14.06 -1.65 4.10
CA SER A 166 -14.61 -0.37 3.67
C SER A 166 -13.61 0.77 3.83
N VAL A 167 -13.84 1.87 3.12
CA VAL A 167 -13.04 3.08 3.25
C VAL A 167 -13.63 3.95 4.35
N LYS A 168 -12.77 4.42 5.28
CA LYS A 168 -13.14 5.27 6.42
C LYS A 168 -12.17 6.43 6.57
N THR A 169 -12.65 7.54 7.12
CA THR A 169 -11.79 8.68 7.49
C THR A 169 -11.02 8.38 8.77
N THR A 170 -9.94 9.14 9.01
CA THR A 170 -9.19 9.08 10.27
C THR A 170 -10.11 9.31 11.48
N LEU A 171 -11.01 10.29 11.43
CA LEU A 171 -11.94 10.57 12.54
C LEU A 171 -12.92 9.43 12.78
N GLU A 172 -13.54 8.86 11.74
CA GLU A 172 -14.44 7.71 11.88
C GLU A 172 -13.73 6.49 12.50
N ILE A 173 -12.45 6.30 12.18
CA ILE A 173 -11.63 5.24 12.80
C ILE A 173 -11.41 5.54 14.28
N ILE A 174 -11.08 6.78 14.64
CA ILE A 174 -10.85 7.20 16.02
C ILE A 174 -12.11 7.00 16.86
N GLU A 175 -13.28 7.41 16.36
CA GLU A 175 -14.56 7.27 17.05
C GLU A 175 -14.94 5.79 17.27
N THR A 176 -14.54 4.92 16.37
CA THR A 176 -14.88 3.50 16.38
C THR A 176 -13.67 2.59 16.61
N LEU A 177 -12.59 3.11 17.23
CA LEU A 177 -11.32 2.42 17.43
C LEU A 177 -11.46 1.10 18.19
N TYR A 178 -12.35 1.09 19.16
CA TYR A 178 -12.65 -0.10 19.97
C TYR A 178 -14.09 -0.56 19.72
N THR A 179 -14.27 -1.87 19.74
CA THR A 179 -15.61 -2.47 19.73
C THR A 179 -16.30 -2.32 21.09
N LYS A 180 -17.60 -2.64 21.16
CA LYS A 180 -18.35 -2.69 22.42
C LYS A 180 -17.74 -3.65 23.47
N ARG A 181 -16.89 -4.61 23.02
CA ARG A 181 -16.18 -5.58 23.87
C ARG A 181 -14.76 -5.12 24.22
N ASN A 182 -14.43 -3.86 23.97
CA ASN A 182 -13.10 -3.27 24.18
C ASN A 182 -11.97 -3.97 23.42
N SER A 183 -12.26 -4.56 22.27
CA SER A 183 -11.26 -5.11 21.35
C SER A 183 -10.94 -4.13 20.22
N LEU A 184 -9.72 -4.20 19.66
CA LEU A 184 -9.31 -3.36 18.53
C LEU A 184 -10.18 -3.66 17.30
N ASN A 185 -10.78 -2.63 16.73
CA ASN A 185 -11.77 -2.76 15.68
C ASN A 185 -11.15 -2.75 14.27
N HIS A 186 -10.25 -1.81 13.99
CA HIS A 186 -9.79 -1.53 12.63
C HIS A 186 -8.45 -2.16 12.29
N THR A 187 -8.36 -2.80 11.13
CA THR A 187 -7.11 -3.25 10.52
C THR A 187 -6.94 -2.64 9.14
N ILE A 188 -5.71 -2.36 8.76
CA ILE A 188 -5.34 -1.96 7.40
C ILE A 188 -4.68 -3.12 6.65
N PRO A 189 -4.75 -3.16 5.31
CA PRO A 189 -4.05 -4.15 4.52
C PRO A 189 -2.53 -3.99 4.67
N ILE A 190 -1.82 -5.09 4.42
CA ILE A 190 -0.37 -5.11 4.31
C ILE A 190 -0.05 -5.19 2.83
N THR A 191 1.02 -4.50 2.40
CA THR A 191 1.48 -4.56 1.02
C THR A 191 1.86 -5.98 0.62
N LYS A 192 1.72 -6.30 -0.66
CA LYS A 192 2.42 -7.45 -1.23
C LYS A 192 3.92 -7.15 -1.32
N PRO A 193 4.79 -8.17 -1.56
CA PRO A 193 6.20 -7.91 -1.80
C PRO A 193 6.36 -6.82 -2.86
N VAL A 194 7.16 -5.81 -2.55
CA VAL A 194 7.40 -4.68 -3.46
C VAL A 194 8.30 -5.14 -4.61
N ASN A 195 7.93 -4.82 -5.83
CA ASN A 195 8.72 -5.11 -7.01
C ASN A 195 9.64 -3.93 -7.31
N PHE A 196 10.81 -3.90 -6.65
CA PHE A 196 11.88 -2.99 -7.04
C PHE A 196 12.57 -3.50 -8.33
N ASN A 197 13.20 -2.58 -9.05
CA ASN A 197 14.05 -2.95 -10.18
C ASN A 197 15.20 -3.84 -9.70
N GLU A 198 15.56 -4.82 -10.50
CA GLU A 198 16.75 -5.62 -10.22
C GLU A 198 18.00 -4.77 -10.38
N ILE A 199 18.86 -4.83 -9.37
CA ILE A 199 20.18 -4.22 -9.37
C ILE A 199 21.19 -5.37 -9.41
N ASP A 200 22.05 -5.37 -10.40
CA ASP A 200 23.15 -6.32 -10.50
C ASP A 200 24.14 -6.11 -9.35
N VAL A 201 24.41 -7.18 -8.62
CA VAL A 201 25.30 -7.20 -7.46
C VAL A 201 26.38 -8.26 -7.66
N GLU A 202 27.64 -7.89 -7.42
CA GLU A 202 28.80 -8.75 -7.69
C GLU A 202 28.85 -9.98 -6.78
N ILE A 203 28.22 -9.95 -5.59
CA ILE A 203 28.21 -11.04 -4.62
C ILE A 203 26.76 -11.45 -4.34
N ASP A 204 26.50 -12.76 -4.35
CA ASP A 204 25.15 -13.26 -4.09
C ASP A 204 24.60 -12.73 -2.76
N PRO A 205 23.33 -12.26 -2.73
CA PRO A 205 22.71 -11.70 -1.54
C PRO A 205 22.70 -12.62 -0.33
N TYR A 206 22.66 -13.95 -0.51
CA TYR A 206 22.71 -14.89 0.59
C TYR A 206 24.07 -14.82 1.32
N ILE A 207 25.18 -14.76 0.58
CA ILE A 207 26.53 -14.62 1.14
C ILE A 207 26.64 -13.34 1.96
N ILE A 208 26.14 -12.20 1.41
CA ILE A 208 26.12 -10.93 2.14
C ILE A 208 25.27 -11.03 3.42
N GLY A 209 24.13 -11.70 3.35
CA GLY A 209 23.28 -11.96 4.51
C GLY A 209 24.02 -12.74 5.61
N CYS A 210 24.73 -13.81 5.26
CA CYS A 210 25.54 -14.59 6.20
C CYS A 210 26.69 -13.75 6.79
N LEU A 211 27.37 -12.94 5.99
CA LEU A 211 28.44 -12.08 6.45
C LEU A 211 27.94 -10.93 7.34
N LEU A 212 26.72 -10.45 7.13
CA LEU A 212 26.09 -9.46 8.00
C LEU A 212 25.72 -10.04 9.37
N GLY A 213 25.31 -11.31 9.44
CA GLY A 213 25.12 -12.01 10.72
C GLY A 213 26.49 -12.37 11.34
N ASP A 214 27.00 -13.54 11.05
CA ASP A 214 28.16 -14.14 11.71
C ASP A 214 29.53 -13.80 11.09
N GLY A 215 29.57 -12.83 10.13
CA GLY A 215 30.80 -12.47 9.44
C GLY A 215 31.75 -11.60 10.26
N CYS A 216 33.07 -11.86 10.11
CA CYS A 216 34.18 -11.01 10.55
C CYS A 216 34.78 -10.33 9.32
N LEU A 217 34.65 -9.00 9.22
CA LEU A 217 34.97 -8.19 8.03
C LEU A 217 36.17 -7.26 8.21
N ARG A 218 37.11 -7.58 9.13
CA ARG A 218 38.23 -6.68 9.46
C ARG A 218 39.60 -7.16 8.96
N GLN A 219 39.93 -8.39 9.24
CA GLN A 219 41.25 -8.95 8.89
C GLN A 219 41.17 -9.84 7.65
N ASN A 220 40.11 -10.61 7.58
CA ASN A 220 39.78 -11.49 6.47
C ASN A 220 38.25 -11.47 6.25
N VAL A 221 37.80 -12.03 5.16
CA VAL A 221 36.38 -12.29 4.93
C VAL A 221 36.06 -13.62 5.63
N GLY A 222 35.86 -13.56 6.94
CA GLY A 222 35.61 -14.74 7.77
C GLY A 222 34.18 -14.82 8.24
N PHE A 223 33.75 -16.02 8.61
CA PHE A 223 32.48 -16.29 9.27
C PHE A 223 32.61 -17.50 10.21
N THR A 224 31.75 -17.55 11.23
CA THR A 224 31.76 -18.59 12.24
C THR A 224 30.43 -19.34 12.18
N THR A 225 30.46 -20.67 12.00
CA THR A 225 29.24 -21.48 11.97
C THR A 225 29.54 -22.93 12.34
N ASP A 226 28.56 -23.64 12.93
CA ASP A 226 28.53 -25.07 13.10
C ASP A 226 27.62 -25.79 12.08
N ASP A 227 26.89 -25.02 11.27
CA ASP A 227 25.98 -25.52 10.25
C ASP A 227 26.70 -25.79 8.92
N LYS A 228 26.82 -27.06 8.55
CA LYS A 228 27.41 -27.44 7.26
C LYS A 228 26.63 -26.92 6.05
N GLU A 229 25.30 -26.87 6.15
CA GLU A 229 24.45 -26.35 5.09
C GLU A 229 24.77 -24.88 4.72
N ILE A 230 25.21 -24.05 5.69
CA ILE A 230 25.66 -22.68 5.41
C ILE A 230 26.97 -22.69 4.62
N ILE A 231 27.91 -23.56 5.02
CA ILE A 231 29.22 -23.66 4.37
C ILE A 231 29.03 -24.10 2.91
N GLU A 232 28.28 -25.16 2.70
CA GLU A 232 27.97 -25.72 1.38
C GLU A 232 27.26 -24.69 0.51
N SER A 233 26.25 -23.99 1.05
CA SER A 233 25.51 -22.95 0.32
C SER A 233 26.39 -21.76 -0.07
N ILE A 234 27.34 -21.34 0.79
CA ILE A 234 28.26 -20.27 0.45
C ILE A 234 29.25 -20.75 -0.63
N ASP A 235 29.77 -21.96 -0.51
CA ASP A 235 30.74 -22.53 -1.47
C ASP A 235 30.15 -22.68 -2.88
N GLU A 236 28.89 -23.15 -2.96
CA GLU A 236 28.14 -23.26 -4.22
C GLU A 236 27.86 -21.93 -4.90
N LEU A 237 27.80 -20.82 -4.13
CA LEU A 237 27.49 -19.49 -4.63
C LEU A 237 28.74 -18.63 -4.89
N LEU A 238 29.93 -19.13 -4.57
CA LEU A 238 31.19 -18.46 -4.85
C LEU A 238 31.58 -18.66 -6.32
N ASP A 239 32.31 -17.68 -6.88
CA ASP A 239 32.95 -17.81 -8.18
C ASP A 239 34.08 -18.86 -8.11
N ASP A 240 34.39 -19.50 -9.24
CA ASP A 240 35.44 -20.53 -9.39
C ASP A 240 36.84 -20.10 -8.92
N ASP A 241 37.10 -18.82 -8.79
CA ASP A 241 38.36 -18.24 -8.34
C ASP A 241 38.39 -17.90 -6.84
N MET A 242 37.36 -18.32 -6.12
CA MET A 242 37.19 -18.18 -4.67
C MET A 242 36.88 -19.53 -4.04
N SER A 243 37.29 -19.76 -2.79
CA SER A 243 37.00 -20.99 -2.04
C SER A 243 36.89 -20.74 -0.53
N ILE A 244 36.37 -21.71 0.20
CA ILE A 244 36.29 -21.66 1.65
C ILE A 244 37.46 -22.39 2.27
N SER A 245 38.17 -21.72 3.19
CA SER A 245 39.22 -22.32 4.01
C SER A 245 38.78 -22.42 5.47
N GLN A 246 38.80 -23.62 6.03
CA GLN A 246 38.57 -23.82 7.46
C GLN A 246 39.82 -23.44 8.26
N ARG A 247 39.66 -22.60 9.28
CA ARG A 247 40.74 -22.06 10.12
C ARG A 247 40.76 -22.64 11.53
N SER A 248 39.57 -22.94 12.06
CA SER A 248 39.38 -23.66 13.32
C SER A 248 38.12 -24.52 13.23
N VAL A 249 37.70 -25.14 14.33
CA VAL A 249 36.54 -26.05 14.36
C VAL A 249 35.27 -25.40 13.78
N TYR A 250 35.05 -24.10 14.02
CA TYR A 250 33.87 -23.38 13.60
C TYR A 250 34.16 -22.11 12.77
N ASP A 251 35.47 -21.76 12.59
CA ASP A 251 35.86 -20.55 11.88
C ASP A 251 36.28 -20.85 10.46
N TYR A 252 35.69 -20.15 9.53
CA TYR A 252 35.90 -20.26 8.08
C TYR A 252 36.29 -18.91 7.49
N ALA A 253 36.97 -18.92 6.36
CA ALA A 253 37.30 -17.72 5.62
C ALA A 253 37.15 -17.97 4.12
N ILE A 254 36.57 -16.99 3.44
CA ILE A 254 36.50 -16.94 1.98
C ILE A 254 37.86 -16.43 1.50
N ILE A 255 38.60 -17.28 0.80
CA ILE A 255 39.93 -17.02 0.28
C ILE A 255 39.89 -17.02 -1.25
N LYS A 256 40.88 -16.37 -1.83
CA LYS A 256 41.13 -16.43 -3.27
C LYS A 256 41.88 -17.68 -3.62
N GLU A 257 41.66 -18.27 -4.78
CA GLU A 257 42.46 -19.34 -5.32
C GLU A 257 43.93 -18.90 -5.57
N PRO A 258 44.90 -19.80 -5.49
CA PRO A 258 46.33 -19.45 -5.59
C PRO A 258 46.72 -18.69 -6.85
N LYS A 259 46.02 -18.92 -7.95
CA LYS A 259 46.27 -18.24 -9.25
C LYS A 259 45.73 -16.83 -9.34
N THR A 260 44.81 -16.45 -8.44
CA THR A 260 44.21 -15.12 -8.42
C THR A 260 45.00 -14.15 -7.55
N ARG A 261 45.12 -12.89 -7.97
CA ARG A 261 45.82 -11.86 -7.20
C ARG A 261 44.96 -11.21 -6.12
N ILE A 262 43.64 -11.28 -6.24
CA ILE A 262 42.70 -10.42 -5.52
C ILE A 262 41.55 -11.28 -4.96
N ASN A 263 41.15 -11.00 -3.71
CA ASN A 263 39.91 -11.51 -3.15
C ASN A 263 38.76 -10.59 -3.57
N LYS A 264 37.95 -11.03 -4.52
CA LYS A 264 36.82 -10.26 -5.07
C LYS A 264 35.80 -9.86 -4.00
N VAL A 265 35.46 -10.80 -3.10
CA VAL A 265 34.50 -10.54 -2.01
C VAL A 265 35.01 -9.39 -1.13
N LYS A 266 36.30 -9.40 -0.75
CA LYS A 266 36.90 -8.31 0.02
C LYS A 266 36.82 -6.97 -0.73
N GLN A 267 37.16 -6.96 -2.03
CA GLN A 267 37.09 -5.73 -2.81
C GLN A 267 35.68 -5.17 -2.90
N TYR A 268 34.71 -6.05 -3.12
CA TYR A 268 33.33 -5.66 -3.16
C TYR A 268 32.83 -5.12 -1.81
N LEU A 269 33.21 -5.75 -0.70
CA LEU A 269 32.91 -5.25 0.65
C LEU A 269 33.51 -3.84 0.90
N ILE A 270 34.68 -3.55 0.34
CA ILE A 270 35.26 -2.19 0.36
C ILE A 270 34.39 -1.23 -0.45
N LYS A 271 34.01 -1.62 -1.68
CA LYS A 271 33.18 -0.83 -2.60
C LYS A 271 31.84 -0.43 -1.99
N ILE A 272 31.19 -1.33 -1.26
CA ILE A 272 29.91 -1.10 -0.59
C ILE A 272 30.05 -0.59 0.86
N ASN A 273 31.25 -0.15 1.26
CA ASN A 273 31.56 0.41 2.58
C ASN A 273 31.25 -0.53 3.77
N MET A 274 31.38 -1.84 3.56
CA MET A 274 31.17 -2.88 4.59
C MET A 274 32.47 -3.36 5.23
N TRP A 275 33.61 -3.25 4.51
CA TRP A 275 34.91 -3.68 5.01
C TRP A 275 35.36 -2.86 6.22
N GLY A 276 35.88 -3.54 7.24
CA GLY A 276 36.35 -2.92 8.48
C GLY A 276 35.26 -2.71 9.53
N LYS A 277 34.01 -2.91 9.21
CA LYS A 277 32.90 -2.71 10.15
C LYS A 277 32.88 -3.73 11.27
N LEU A 278 32.61 -3.26 12.47
CA LEU A 278 32.37 -4.07 13.66
C LEU A 278 30.90 -4.55 13.69
N SER A 279 30.60 -5.55 14.51
CA SER A 279 29.24 -6.10 14.61
C SER A 279 28.15 -5.05 14.82
N TYR A 280 28.42 -4.04 15.63
CA TYR A 280 27.49 -2.94 15.95
C TYR A 280 27.45 -1.81 14.90
N GLU A 281 28.29 -1.87 13.86
CA GLU A 281 28.36 -0.91 12.75
C GLU A 281 27.79 -1.47 11.44
N LYS A 282 27.42 -2.75 11.43
CA LYS A 282 26.85 -3.41 10.25
C LYS A 282 25.52 -2.79 9.84
N PHE A 283 25.25 -2.74 8.54
CA PHE A 283 24.03 -2.26 7.92
C PHE A 283 23.79 -2.99 6.59
N ILE A 284 22.59 -2.95 6.06
CA ILE A 284 22.31 -3.50 4.72
C ILE A 284 22.55 -2.39 3.68
N PRO A 285 23.48 -2.56 2.72
CA PRO A 285 23.66 -1.61 1.63
C PRO A 285 22.41 -1.47 0.77
N ASP A 286 22.12 -0.25 0.30
CA ASP A 286 20.90 0.06 -0.44
C ASP A 286 20.73 -0.77 -1.72
N CYS A 287 21.82 -1.13 -2.41
CA CYS A 287 21.77 -2.01 -3.59
C CYS A 287 21.25 -3.43 -3.29
N TYR A 288 21.28 -3.89 -2.05
CA TYR A 288 20.66 -5.13 -1.60
C TYR A 288 19.27 -4.90 -1.01
N LYS A 289 19.06 -3.76 -0.36
CA LYS A 289 17.79 -3.43 0.31
C LYS A 289 16.68 -3.09 -0.68
N PHE A 290 16.99 -2.33 -1.74
CA PHE A 290 16.07 -1.94 -2.81
C PHE A 290 16.34 -2.72 -4.10
N ASN A 291 16.36 -4.04 -4.02
CA ASN A 291 16.61 -4.94 -5.13
C ASN A 291 15.38 -5.80 -5.45
N SER A 292 15.47 -6.69 -6.44
CA SER A 292 14.41 -7.63 -6.80
C SER A 292 13.90 -8.41 -5.58
N THR A 293 12.67 -8.89 -5.64
CA THR A 293 12.07 -9.69 -4.56
C THR A 293 12.91 -10.92 -4.24
N GLU A 294 13.47 -11.58 -5.26
CA GLU A 294 14.32 -12.76 -5.11
C GLU A 294 15.59 -12.42 -4.34
N ASN A 295 16.33 -11.38 -4.75
CA ASN A 295 17.57 -10.97 -4.10
C ASN A 295 17.36 -10.58 -2.64
N ARG A 296 16.23 -9.90 -2.33
CA ARG A 296 15.89 -9.57 -0.95
C ARG A 296 15.52 -10.79 -0.11
N ILE A 297 14.88 -11.80 -0.69
CA ILE A 297 14.60 -13.07 0.00
C ILE A 297 15.91 -13.82 0.28
N LYS A 298 16.84 -13.89 -0.68
CA LYS A 298 18.17 -14.50 -0.48
C LYS A 298 18.94 -13.82 0.65
N LEU A 299 18.98 -12.48 0.63
CA LEU A 299 19.61 -11.68 1.68
C LEU A 299 18.99 -11.95 3.07
N LEU A 300 17.64 -11.93 3.14
CA LEU A 300 16.93 -12.22 4.38
C LEU A 300 17.25 -13.62 4.90
N ARG A 301 17.29 -14.61 4.02
CA ARG A 301 17.64 -16.00 4.40
C ARG A 301 19.04 -16.10 4.99
N GLY A 302 20.05 -15.48 4.38
CA GLY A 302 21.41 -15.47 4.92
C GLY A 302 21.47 -14.83 6.32
N LEU A 303 20.79 -13.71 6.54
CA LEU A 303 20.67 -13.08 7.86
C LEU A 303 19.96 -13.97 8.88
N MET A 304 18.87 -14.62 8.46
CA MET A 304 18.06 -15.44 9.37
C MET A 304 18.68 -16.80 9.65
N ASP A 305 19.40 -17.35 8.71
CA ASP A 305 20.13 -18.61 8.90
C ASP A 305 21.27 -18.47 9.92
N THR A 306 21.87 -17.28 10.01
CA THR A 306 22.86 -16.93 11.03
C THR A 306 22.18 -16.48 12.33
N ASP A 307 21.82 -15.22 12.45
CA ASP A 307 21.33 -14.56 13.67
C ASP A 307 19.82 -14.73 13.94
N GLY A 308 19.09 -15.38 13.04
CA GLY A 308 17.65 -15.63 13.22
C GLY A 308 17.35 -16.83 14.11
N SER A 309 16.26 -16.75 14.85
CA SER A 309 15.77 -17.85 15.68
C SER A 309 14.27 -18.09 15.53
N VAL A 310 13.85 -19.33 15.77
CA VAL A 310 12.45 -19.75 15.76
C VAL A 310 12.00 -20.01 17.18
N SER A 311 10.81 -19.51 17.56
CA SER A 311 10.24 -19.80 18.88
C SER A 311 9.99 -21.31 19.06
N LYS A 312 10.08 -21.81 20.30
CA LYS A 312 9.90 -23.24 20.62
C LYS A 312 8.59 -23.84 20.09
N ASN A 313 7.55 -23.04 19.98
CA ASN A 313 6.27 -23.45 19.43
C ASN A 313 6.12 -23.21 17.91
N GLY A 314 7.15 -22.67 17.24
CA GLY A 314 7.18 -22.40 15.80
C GLY A 314 6.25 -21.26 15.35
N THR A 315 5.74 -20.44 16.27
CA THR A 315 4.70 -19.44 15.94
C THR A 315 5.25 -18.09 15.49
N PHE A 316 6.47 -17.77 15.88
CA PHE A 316 7.14 -16.53 15.47
C PHE A 316 8.65 -16.72 15.34
N VAL A 317 9.20 -15.85 14.55
CA VAL A 317 10.61 -15.80 14.19
C VAL A 317 11.18 -14.52 14.79
N SER A 318 12.43 -14.54 15.27
CA SER A 318 13.09 -13.36 15.82
C SER A 318 14.49 -13.21 15.24
N PHE A 319 14.95 -11.96 15.22
CA PHE A 319 16.30 -11.58 14.81
C PHE A 319 16.88 -10.64 15.87
N THR A 320 18.14 -10.79 16.21
CA THR A 320 18.81 -10.00 17.25
C THR A 320 20.18 -9.55 16.76
N SER A 321 20.53 -8.29 16.98
CA SER A 321 21.83 -7.74 16.65
C SER A 321 22.27 -6.66 17.63
N THR A 322 23.57 -6.44 17.74
CA THR A 322 24.14 -5.28 18.44
C THR A 322 24.15 -4.01 17.56
N SER A 323 23.86 -4.14 16.26
CA SER A 323 23.71 -3.00 15.35
C SER A 323 22.27 -2.55 15.28
N LEU A 324 22.00 -1.33 15.79
CA LEU A 324 20.68 -0.70 15.62
C LEU A 324 20.38 -0.38 14.15
N SER A 325 21.40 -0.05 13.34
CA SER A 325 21.24 0.17 11.92
C SER A 325 20.79 -1.10 11.21
N LEU A 326 21.46 -2.22 11.46
CA LEU A 326 21.10 -3.52 10.88
C LEU A 326 19.67 -3.94 11.27
N ILE A 327 19.27 -3.72 12.51
CA ILE A 327 17.89 -4.01 12.97
C ILE A 327 16.86 -3.17 12.20
N LYS A 328 17.14 -1.88 11.96
CA LYS A 328 16.27 -1.01 11.16
C LYS A 328 16.19 -1.47 9.71
N ASP A 329 17.32 -1.85 9.13
CA ASP A 329 17.38 -2.33 7.75
C ASP A 329 16.68 -3.70 7.58
N VAL A 330 16.84 -4.62 8.54
CA VAL A 330 16.10 -5.90 8.54
C VAL A 330 14.60 -5.67 8.70
N LYS A 331 14.18 -4.72 9.54
CA LYS A 331 12.76 -4.32 9.62
C LYS A 331 12.27 -3.85 8.25
N GLU A 332 12.99 -2.95 7.60
CA GLU A 332 12.63 -2.43 6.28
C GLU A 332 12.57 -3.53 5.22
N LEU A 333 13.57 -4.42 5.22
CA LEU A 333 13.62 -5.58 4.34
C LEU A 333 12.38 -6.48 4.50
N VAL A 334 12.03 -6.82 5.74
CA VAL A 334 10.85 -7.65 6.06
C VAL A 334 9.55 -6.95 5.65
N GLN A 335 9.41 -5.65 5.93
CA GLN A 335 8.22 -4.89 5.57
C GLN A 335 8.07 -4.77 4.05
N SER A 336 9.17 -4.59 3.32
CA SER A 336 9.17 -4.55 1.85
C SER A 336 8.75 -5.89 1.20
N LEU A 337 8.87 -6.98 1.93
CA LEU A 337 8.42 -8.33 1.55
C LEU A 337 7.01 -8.68 2.05
N GLY A 338 6.27 -7.70 2.58
CA GLY A 338 4.91 -7.88 3.09
C GLY A 338 4.83 -8.53 4.47
N GLY A 339 5.90 -8.43 5.26
CA GLY A 339 5.94 -8.86 6.65
C GLY A 339 5.64 -7.75 7.64
N ILE A 340 5.51 -8.12 8.90
CA ILE A 340 5.37 -7.21 10.06
C ILE A 340 6.49 -7.46 11.04
N VAL A 341 7.01 -6.38 11.62
CA VAL A 341 8.07 -6.41 12.61
C VAL A 341 7.63 -5.71 13.89
N THR A 342 7.88 -6.34 15.03
CA THR A 342 7.66 -5.74 16.35
C THR A 342 8.99 -5.66 17.07
N HIS A 343 9.36 -4.48 17.56
CA HIS A 343 10.59 -4.27 18.31
C HIS A 343 10.47 -4.74 19.76
N HIS A 344 11.55 -5.31 20.27
CA HIS A 344 11.71 -5.57 21.70
C HIS A 344 12.43 -4.40 22.40
N ALA A 345 12.28 -4.31 23.71
CA ALA A 345 13.11 -3.41 24.49
C ALA A 345 14.59 -3.82 24.38
N PRO A 346 15.51 -2.86 24.23
CA PRO A 346 16.93 -3.15 24.22
C PRO A 346 17.37 -3.88 25.50
N ARG A 347 18.35 -4.76 25.36
CA ARG A 347 18.88 -5.58 26.47
C ARG A 347 20.37 -5.44 26.58
N ASN A 348 20.84 -5.27 27.83
CA ASN A 348 22.25 -5.36 28.17
C ASN A 348 22.51 -6.67 28.91
N GLU A 349 23.03 -7.68 28.20
CA GLU A 349 23.34 -8.96 28.81
C GLU A 349 24.72 -8.90 29.49
N LYS A 350 24.80 -9.45 30.71
CA LYS A 350 26.07 -9.62 31.41
C LYS A 350 26.68 -10.95 30.98
N TYR A 351 27.96 -10.97 30.70
CA TYR A 351 28.70 -12.18 30.39
C TYR A 351 29.91 -12.35 31.31
N LYS A 352 30.29 -13.61 31.58
CA LYS A 352 31.45 -13.95 32.39
C LYS A 352 32.67 -14.11 31.49
N TYR A 353 33.72 -13.31 31.73
CA TYR A 353 34.99 -13.41 31.02
C TYR A 353 36.13 -13.51 32.01
N LYS A 354 36.93 -14.59 31.94
CA LYS A 354 38.04 -14.86 32.85
C LYS A 354 37.69 -14.75 34.35
N GLY A 355 36.48 -15.18 34.71
CA GLY A 355 36.00 -15.11 36.11
C GLY A 355 35.28 -13.83 36.49
N GLU A 356 35.42 -12.76 35.72
CA GLU A 356 34.78 -11.43 35.97
C GLU A 356 33.45 -11.33 35.22
N ILE A 357 32.46 -10.70 35.85
CA ILE A 357 31.20 -10.35 35.20
C ILE A 357 31.37 -9.02 34.46
N ARG A 358 31.24 -9.02 33.17
CA ARG A 358 31.30 -7.84 32.31
C ARG A 358 29.93 -7.52 31.70
N ASN A 359 29.65 -6.25 31.52
CA ASN A 359 28.47 -5.80 30.81
C ASN A 359 28.73 -5.97 29.29
N GLY A 360 27.82 -6.67 28.62
CA GLY A 360 27.80 -6.75 27.16
C GLY A 360 27.37 -5.41 26.54
N ARG A 361 27.51 -5.31 25.22
CA ARG A 361 26.90 -4.23 24.47
C ARG A 361 25.40 -4.36 24.47
N GLU A 362 24.71 -3.24 24.32
CA GLU A 362 23.28 -3.22 24.10
C GLU A 362 22.93 -4.02 22.85
N SER A 363 21.97 -4.92 22.96
CA SER A 363 21.43 -5.72 21.88
C SER A 363 19.98 -5.37 21.60
N TYR A 364 19.62 -5.34 20.33
CA TYR A 364 18.30 -4.99 19.81
C TYR A 364 17.68 -6.23 19.21
N GLY A 365 16.44 -6.50 19.57
CA GLY A 365 15.69 -7.66 19.07
C GLY A 365 14.41 -7.26 18.38
N ILE A 366 14.03 -8.06 17.38
CA ILE A 366 12.76 -7.91 16.68
C ILE A 366 12.07 -9.27 16.55
N THR A 367 10.74 -9.26 16.64
CA THR A 367 9.90 -10.38 16.23
C THR A 367 9.36 -10.13 14.84
N ILE A 368 9.45 -11.14 13.97
CA ILE A 368 9.08 -11.09 12.57
C ILE A 368 7.87 -12.00 12.32
N LYS A 369 6.87 -11.45 11.63
CA LYS A 369 5.78 -12.22 11.03
C LYS A 369 5.84 -12.04 9.52
N MET A 370 6.30 -13.07 8.82
CA MET A 370 6.40 -13.03 7.36
C MET A 370 5.04 -13.25 6.68
N ASN A 371 4.96 -12.81 5.43
CA ASN A 371 3.96 -13.30 4.50
C ASN A 371 4.05 -14.84 4.44
N PRO A 372 2.92 -15.57 4.56
CA PRO A 372 2.91 -17.04 4.54
C PRO A 372 3.55 -17.69 3.30
N ASP A 373 3.65 -16.93 2.21
CA ASP A 373 4.23 -17.41 0.96
C ASP A 373 5.77 -17.27 0.92
N ILE A 374 6.37 -16.62 1.94
CA ILE A 374 7.81 -16.39 2.03
C ILE A 374 8.37 -17.06 3.28
N ASN A 375 9.25 -18.04 3.07
CA ASN A 375 10.02 -18.65 4.15
C ASN A 375 11.31 -17.86 4.37
N PRO A 376 11.56 -17.34 5.59
CA PRO A 376 12.75 -16.56 5.90
C PRO A 376 14.03 -17.40 6.13
N PHE A 377 13.98 -18.72 6.06
CA PHE A 377 15.11 -19.60 6.28
C PHE A 377 15.40 -20.48 5.07
N SER A 378 16.68 -20.70 4.78
CA SER A 378 17.16 -21.79 3.92
C SER A 378 17.52 -23.01 4.75
N LEU A 379 18.14 -22.84 5.92
CA LEU A 379 18.50 -23.92 6.82
C LEU A 379 17.33 -24.84 7.17
N LYS A 380 17.44 -26.10 6.80
CA LYS A 380 16.40 -27.12 7.02
C LYS A 380 15.99 -27.22 8.48
N ARG A 381 16.96 -27.27 9.41
CA ARG A 381 16.69 -27.37 10.86
C ARG A 381 15.85 -26.22 11.42
N LYS A 382 16.05 -24.98 10.89
CA LYS A 382 15.26 -23.82 11.28
C LYS A 382 13.90 -23.79 10.56
N ASN A 383 13.90 -24.14 9.28
CA ASN A 383 12.71 -24.21 8.45
C ASN A 383 11.69 -25.21 9.00
N ASP A 384 12.11 -26.40 9.38
CA ASP A 384 11.24 -27.46 9.90
C ASP A 384 10.57 -27.07 11.25
N LEU A 385 11.16 -26.15 11.99
CA LEU A 385 10.58 -25.61 13.22
C LEU A 385 9.48 -24.57 12.95
N VAL A 386 9.52 -23.88 11.82
CA VAL A 386 8.49 -22.90 11.47
C VAL A 386 7.21 -23.63 11.13
N LYS A 387 6.17 -23.46 11.93
CA LYS A 387 4.88 -24.07 11.64
C LYS A 387 4.34 -23.55 10.30
N PRO A 388 4.15 -24.44 9.32
CA PRO A 388 3.62 -24.04 8.04
C PRO A 388 2.22 -23.47 8.24
N LYS A 389 2.01 -22.29 7.69
CA LYS A 389 0.72 -21.65 7.50
C LYS A 389 -0.07 -21.45 8.79
N SER A 390 0.41 -20.53 9.62
CA SER A 390 -0.53 -19.87 10.54
C SER A 390 -1.76 -19.46 9.73
N LYS A 391 -2.96 -19.85 10.17
CA LYS A 391 -4.25 -19.38 9.62
C LYS A 391 -4.39 -17.85 9.71
N TYR A 392 -3.44 -17.19 10.33
CA TYR A 392 -3.39 -15.76 10.60
C TYR A 392 -2.34 -15.12 9.70
N LYS A 393 -2.79 -14.53 8.60
CA LYS A 393 -1.97 -13.61 7.82
C LYS A 393 -1.48 -12.48 8.71
N PRO A 394 -0.29 -11.92 8.48
CA PRO A 394 0.14 -10.71 9.15
C PRO A 394 -0.98 -9.66 9.09
N THR A 395 -1.29 -9.02 10.20
CA THR A 395 -2.40 -8.07 10.28
C THR A 395 -1.95 -6.86 11.09
N ARG A 396 -2.13 -5.66 10.56
CA ARG A 396 -1.77 -4.40 11.20
C ARG A 396 -3.03 -3.73 11.74
N TYR A 397 -3.17 -3.66 13.06
CA TYR A 397 -4.27 -2.97 13.73
C TYR A 397 -3.92 -1.51 13.97
N ILE A 398 -4.92 -0.63 13.88
CA ILE A 398 -4.81 0.73 14.40
C ILE A 398 -5.10 0.64 15.91
N VAL A 399 -4.15 1.10 16.74
CA VAL A 399 -4.22 0.97 18.21
C VAL A 399 -4.40 2.31 18.91
N GLY A 400 -4.13 3.42 18.24
CA GLY A 400 -4.27 4.75 18.81
C GLY A 400 -4.13 5.85 17.79
N ALA A 401 -4.52 7.06 18.21
CA ALA A 401 -4.36 8.28 17.44
C ALA A 401 -4.08 9.45 18.37
N ARG A 402 -3.27 10.41 17.91
CA ARG A 402 -2.93 11.64 18.66
C ARG A 402 -2.94 12.84 17.73
N LEU A 403 -3.62 13.92 18.12
CA LEU A 403 -3.59 15.19 17.40
C LEU A 403 -2.21 15.86 17.60
N LEU A 404 -1.57 16.23 16.49
CA LEU A 404 -0.27 16.91 16.47
C LEU A 404 -0.36 18.42 16.21
N GLY A 405 -1.55 18.91 15.83
CA GLY A 405 -1.76 20.30 15.40
C GLY A 405 -1.63 20.49 13.89
N LYS A 406 -1.47 21.74 13.47
CA LYS A 406 -1.50 22.12 12.05
C LYS A 406 -0.11 21.96 11.39
N LYS A 407 -0.06 21.25 10.24
CA LYS A 407 1.15 21.10 9.42
C LYS A 407 0.81 21.38 7.96
N ASP A 408 1.79 21.95 7.23
CA ASP A 408 1.69 22.06 5.78
C ASP A 408 1.63 20.67 5.15
N SER A 409 0.61 20.45 4.34
CA SER A 409 0.25 19.14 3.86
C SER A 409 -0.18 19.18 2.39
N GLN A 410 -0.05 18.06 1.70
CA GLN A 410 -0.57 17.90 0.35
C GLN A 410 -1.19 16.53 0.13
N CYS A 411 -1.95 16.41 -0.91
CA CYS A 411 -2.61 15.21 -1.36
C CYS A 411 -2.08 14.82 -2.74
N ILE A 412 -1.90 13.53 -3.00
CA ILE A 412 -1.58 13.04 -4.34
C ILE A 412 -2.74 12.20 -4.89
N LYS A 413 -2.83 12.10 -6.20
CA LYS A 413 -3.72 11.18 -6.90
C LYS A 413 -2.89 10.17 -7.66
N VAL A 414 -3.19 8.87 -7.49
CA VAL A 414 -2.50 7.79 -8.17
C VAL A 414 -3.41 7.06 -9.16
N SER A 415 -2.81 6.47 -10.20
CA SER A 415 -3.53 5.79 -11.29
C SER A 415 -3.98 4.38 -10.95
N SER A 416 -3.44 3.75 -9.87
CA SER A 416 -3.77 2.37 -9.49
C SER A 416 -5.29 2.15 -9.34
N LYS A 417 -5.78 0.96 -9.67
CA LYS A 417 -7.20 0.60 -9.51
C LYS A 417 -7.64 0.60 -8.04
N SER A 418 -6.76 0.18 -7.14
CA SER A 418 -6.99 0.20 -5.68
C SER A 418 -6.97 1.62 -5.12
N ARG A 419 -6.25 2.57 -5.78
CA ARG A 419 -5.98 3.92 -5.32
C ARG A 419 -5.24 3.97 -3.98
N LEU A 420 -4.53 2.92 -3.69
CA LEU A 420 -3.68 2.79 -2.52
C LEU A 420 -2.22 3.06 -2.92
N TYR A 421 -1.46 3.61 -1.98
CA TYR A 421 -0.02 3.80 -2.10
C TYR A 421 0.66 3.60 -0.76
N LEU A 422 1.98 3.49 -0.75
CA LEU A 422 2.75 3.21 0.45
C LEU A 422 3.39 4.48 1.00
N THR A 423 3.20 4.70 2.28
CA THR A 423 3.90 5.70 3.07
C THR A 423 4.92 5.04 4.00
N ASN A 424 5.59 5.81 4.85
CA ASN A 424 6.62 5.30 5.78
C ASN A 424 6.23 3.96 6.41
N ASP A 425 7.22 3.13 6.73
CA ASP A 425 7.03 1.78 7.29
C ASP A 425 6.14 0.87 6.44
N TYR A 426 6.09 1.09 5.13
CA TYR A 426 5.25 0.34 4.19
C TYR A 426 3.76 0.32 4.59
N ILE A 427 3.29 1.43 5.16
CA ILE A 427 1.88 1.59 5.56
C ILE A 427 1.05 1.89 4.31
N VAL A 428 0.03 1.08 4.08
CA VAL A 428 -0.91 1.25 2.97
C VAL A 428 -1.92 2.32 3.30
N THR A 429 -2.02 3.34 2.45
CA THR A 429 -2.94 4.47 2.60
C THR A 429 -3.73 4.72 1.33
N HIS A 430 -4.82 5.51 1.41
CA HIS A 430 -5.82 5.63 0.34
C HIS A 430 -5.94 7.04 -0.24
N ASN A 431 -6.37 7.12 -1.51
CA ASN A 431 -6.69 8.33 -2.29
C ASN A 431 -8.22 8.46 -2.55
N THR A 432 -8.73 9.59 -3.06
CA THR A 432 -10.10 10.17 -2.95
C THR A 432 -11.24 9.71 -3.88
N TYR A 433 -12.52 9.76 -3.36
CA TYR A 433 -13.75 9.46 -4.12
C TYR A 433 -15.05 10.24 -3.70
N THR A 434 -14.99 11.40 -3.10
CA THR A 434 -16.13 11.92 -2.31
C THR A 434 -17.29 12.50 -3.11
N THR A 435 -17.02 13.28 -4.17
CA THR A 435 -18.07 14.06 -4.86
C THR A 435 -19.07 13.18 -5.63
N CYS A 436 -18.59 12.10 -6.25
CA CYS A 436 -19.45 11.17 -6.99
C CYS A 436 -20.47 10.46 -6.09
N TYR A 437 -20.09 10.14 -4.85
CA TYR A 437 -21.00 9.53 -3.89
C TYR A 437 -22.14 10.46 -3.48
N ALA A 438 -21.80 11.70 -3.14
CA ALA A 438 -22.79 12.69 -2.76
C ALA A 438 -23.81 12.93 -3.88
N ALA A 439 -23.35 13.00 -5.13
CA ALA A 439 -24.21 13.16 -6.30
C ALA A 439 -25.15 11.96 -6.49
N LEU A 440 -24.64 10.73 -6.40
CA LEU A 440 -25.47 9.51 -6.50
C LEU A 440 -26.49 9.41 -5.34
N ALA A 441 -26.10 9.81 -4.12
CA ALA A 441 -27.02 9.82 -2.98
C ALA A 441 -28.22 10.73 -3.22
N LEU A 442 -27.98 11.91 -3.78
CA LEU A 442 -29.03 12.87 -4.08
C LEU A 442 -29.95 12.41 -5.22
N LEU A 443 -29.36 11.74 -6.23
CA LEU A 443 -30.13 11.15 -7.32
C LEU A 443 -31.03 10.01 -6.79
N ALA A 444 -30.49 9.13 -5.94
CA ALA A 444 -31.24 8.04 -5.31
C ALA A 444 -32.34 8.54 -4.34
N ASP A 445 -32.09 9.64 -3.64
CA ASP A 445 -33.08 10.31 -2.78
C ASP A 445 -34.11 11.12 -3.60
N LYS A 446 -34.00 11.13 -4.95
CA LYS A 446 -34.85 11.94 -5.87
C LYS A 446 -34.84 13.43 -5.52
N LYS A 447 -33.72 13.94 -5.01
CA LYS A 447 -33.49 15.34 -4.69
C LYS A 447 -33.00 16.14 -5.89
N ILE A 448 -32.36 15.45 -6.82
CA ILE A 448 -31.91 15.91 -8.11
C ILE A 448 -32.40 14.94 -9.17
N GLU A 449 -32.67 15.42 -10.36
CA GLU A 449 -33.07 14.59 -11.50
C GLU A 449 -31.89 14.19 -12.38
N LYS A 450 -30.79 14.95 -12.32
CA LYS A 450 -29.65 14.80 -13.22
C LYS A 450 -28.34 15.13 -12.56
N ILE A 451 -27.30 14.35 -12.87
CA ILE A 451 -25.90 14.62 -12.51
C ILE A 451 -25.17 15.08 -13.77
N ILE A 452 -24.70 16.32 -13.79
CA ILE A 452 -23.90 16.85 -14.88
C ILE A 452 -22.45 16.89 -14.44
N ILE A 453 -21.60 16.15 -15.13
CA ILE A 453 -20.16 16.09 -14.87
C ILE A 453 -19.48 16.98 -15.89
N THR A 454 -18.87 18.07 -15.41
CA THR A 454 -18.13 18.97 -16.27
C THR A 454 -16.65 18.99 -15.91
N LYS A 455 -15.81 19.14 -16.91
CA LYS A 455 -14.36 19.31 -16.74
C LYS A 455 -13.85 20.33 -17.74
N PRO A 456 -13.01 21.31 -17.31
CA PRO A 456 -12.29 22.13 -18.27
C PRO A 456 -11.36 21.21 -19.07
N ILE A 457 -11.51 21.25 -20.39
CA ILE A 457 -10.54 20.64 -21.30
C ILE A 457 -9.42 21.68 -21.43
N GLN A 458 -8.48 21.70 -20.47
CA GLN A 458 -7.24 22.45 -20.61
C GLN A 458 -6.16 21.50 -21.12
N GLU A 459 -5.60 21.83 -22.24
CA GLU A 459 -4.38 21.22 -22.75
C GLU A 459 -3.26 21.49 -21.76
N SER A 460 -2.82 20.43 -21.06
CA SER A 460 -1.58 20.50 -20.28
C SER A 460 -0.41 20.36 -21.25
N GLY A 461 0.00 21.46 -21.87
CA GLY A 461 1.30 21.62 -22.51
C GLY A 461 1.59 20.86 -23.81
N GLU A 462 0.75 19.96 -24.25
CA GLU A 462 0.82 19.35 -25.58
C GLU A 462 -0.48 19.66 -26.32
N ASN A 463 -0.37 20.37 -27.46
CA ASN A 463 -1.48 20.51 -28.39
C ASN A 463 -2.06 19.13 -28.66
N LEU A 464 -3.32 18.90 -28.32
CA LEU A 464 -4.12 17.80 -28.83
C LEU A 464 -4.30 18.00 -30.36
N GLY A 465 -3.16 18.01 -31.05
CA GLY A 465 -3.11 18.05 -32.49
C GLY A 465 -3.91 16.86 -32.99
N PHE A 466 -4.80 17.12 -33.94
CA PHE A 466 -5.51 16.19 -34.79
C PHE A 466 -5.49 14.72 -34.33
N LEU A 467 -6.13 14.39 -33.22
CA LEU A 467 -6.57 13.01 -32.99
C LEU A 467 -7.76 12.78 -33.91
N PRO A 468 -7.66 11.86 -34.88
CA PRO A 468 -8.82 11.47 -35.69
C PRO A 468 -9.84 10.78 -34.79
N GLY A 469 -11.10 11.20 -34.88
CA GLY A 469 -12.20 10.64 -34.12
C GLY A 469 -13.30 11.66 -33.81
N SER A 470 -14.48 11.18 -33.48
CA SER A 470 -15.61 11.99 -33.04
C SER A 470 -15.27 12.73 -31.74
N MET A 471 -16.05 13.76 -31.39
CA MET A 471 -15.91 14.48 -30.13
C MET A 471 -16.09 13.53 -28.92
N GLU A 472 -16.93 12.51 -29.07
CA GLU A 472 -17.14 11.48 -28.05
C GLU A 472 -15.87 10.63 -27.81
N ASP A 473 -15.12 10.29 -28.86
CA ASP A 473 -13.87 9.55 -28.76
C ASP A 473 -12.81 10.35 -27.98
N LYS A 474 -12.76 11.65 -28.19
CA LYS A 474 -11.84 12.57 -27.47
C LYS A 474 -12.21 12.74 -26.00
N LEU A 475 -13.48 12.63 -25.65
CA LEU A 475 -13.99 12.74 -24.29
C LEU A 475 -13.95 11.40 -23.53
N HIS A 476 -13.85 10.27 -24.23
CA HIS A 476 -13.89 8.94 -23.66
C HIS A 476 -12.89 8.71 -22.50
N PRO A 477 -11.62 9.11 -22.57
CA PRO A 477 -10.67 8.93 -21.47
C PRO A 477 -11.08 9.68 -20.20
N TYR A 478 -11.69 10.85 -20.33
CA TYR A 478 -12.17 11.67 -19.22
C TYR A 478 -13.46 11.10 -18.62
N LYS A 479 -14.38 10.63 -19.46
CA LYS A 479 -15.63 9.95 -19.06
C LYS A 479 -15.34 8.64 -18.31
N GLN A 480 -14.35 7.88 -18.76
CA GLN A 480 -14.01 6.55 -18.25
C GLN A 480 -13.66 6.54 -16.75
N SER A 481 -13.00 7.58 -16.24
CA SER A 481 -12.63 7.66 -14.82
C SER A 481 -13.83 7.79 -13.89
N TYR A 482 -14.84 8.57 -14.30
CA TYR A 482 -16.10 8.73 -13.57
C TYR A 482 -16.99 7.49 -13.72
N TYR A 483 -17.10 6.98 -14.94
CA TYR A 483 -17.83 5.75 -15.24
C TYR A 483 -17.35 4.58 -14.37
N THR A 484 -16.04 4.34 -14.34
CA THR A 484 -15.45 3.30 -13.48
C THR A 484 -15.73 3.55 -11.99
N THR A 485 -15.79 4.82 -11.58
CA THR A 485 -16.12 5.23 -10.21
C THR A 485 -17.53 4.85 -9.85
N PHE A 486 -18.50 5.26 -10.67
CA PHE A 486 -19.90 4.96 -10.45
C PHE A 486 -20.16 3.43 -10.50
N CYS A 487 -19.53 2.71 -11.43
CA CYS A 487 -19.66 1.25 -11.51
C CYS A 487 -19.23 0.53 -10.22
N LYS A 488 -18.21 1.05 -9.53
CA LYS A 488 -17.78 0.50 -8.23
C LYS A 488 -18.76 0.81 -7.10
N MET A 489 -19.52 1.88 -7.20
CA MET A 489 -20.48 2.30 -6.18
C MET A 489 -21.83 1.59 -6.29
N ILE A 490 -22.37 1.48 -7.50
CA ILE A 490 -23.73 0.98 -7.74
C ILE A 490 -23.82 -0.15 -8.77
N GLY A 491 -22.68 -0.67 -9.23
CA GLY A 491 -22.63 -1.75 -10.24
C GLY A 491 -22.74 -1.25 -11.68
N LYS A 492 -22.19 -2.03 -12.61
CA LYS A 492 -22.11 -1.67 -14.05
C LYS A 492 -23.49 -1.47 -14.67
N THR A 493 -24.41 -2.39 -14.45
CA THR A 493 -25.76 -2.36 -15.06
C THR A 493 -26.53 -1.09 -14.67
N SER A 494 -26.47 -0.70 -13.39
CA SER A 494 -27.13 0.53 -12.91
C SER A 494 -26.49 1.79 -13.51
N VAL A 495 -25.17 1.79 -13.67
CA VAL A 495 -24.45 2.93 -14.28
C VAL A 495 -24.77 3.06 -15.76
N ASP A 496 -24.73 1.95 -16.51
CA ASP A 496 -25.07 1.95 -17.94
C ASP A 496 -26.48 2.50 -18.18
N MET A 497 -27.41 2.14 -17.29
CA MET A 497 -28.77 2.61 -17.32
C MET A 497 -28.88 4.12 -17.04
N LEU A 498 -28.19 4.64 -16.01
CA LEU A 498 -28.20 6.07 -15.68
C LEU A 498 -27.59 6.95 -16.77
N PHE A 499 -26.60 6.43 -17.51
CA PHE A 499 -26.07 7.09 -18.70
C PHE A 499 -27.04 7.01 -19.89
N ALA A 500 -27.71 5.87 -20.11
CA ALA A 500 -28.69 5.70 -21.18
C ALA A 500 -29.95 6.55 -20.98
N THR A 501 -30.38 6.76 -19.72
CA THR A 501 -31.51 7.62 -19.37
C THR A 501 -31.16 9.10 -19.24
N GLU A 502 -29.87 9.45 -19.46
CA GLU A 502 -29.33 10.80 -19.29
C GLU A 502 -29.50 11.38 -17.86
N GLU A 503 -29.68 10.52 -16.86
CA GLU A 503 -29.62 10.91 -15.45
C GLU A 503 -28.19 11.24 -15.02
N ILE A 504 -27.18 10.69 -15.73
CA ILE A 504 -25.78 11.11 -15.65
C ILE A 504 -25.32 11.54 -17.03
N VAL A 505 -24.84 12.78 -17.16
CA VAL A 505 -24.34 13.35 -18.40
C VAL A 505 -22.91 13.87 -18.19
N PHE A 506 -22.06 13.66 -19.17
CA PHE A 506 -20.74 14.26 -19.21
C PHE A 506 -20.72 15.38 -20.25
N GLU A 507 -20.54 16.64 -19.79
CA GLU A 507 -20.58 17.81 -20.65
C GLU A 507 -19.32 18.66 -20.47
N PRO A 508 -18.55 18.93 -21.53
CA PRO A 508 -17.38 19.79 -21.43
C PRO A 508 -17.76 21.22 -21.03
N LEU A 509 -16.94 21.86 -20.18
CA LEU A 509 -17.19 23.22 -19.69
C LEU A 509 -17.37 24.25 -20.83
N ALA A 510 -16.70 24.02 -21.96
CA ALA A 510 -16.81 24.89 -23.13
C ALA A 510 -18.22 24.91 -23.73
N TYR A 511 -19.01 23.84 -23.59
CA TYR A 511 -20.38 23.73 -24.14
C TYR A 511 -21.47 24.20 -23.17
N MET A 512 -21.12 24.41 -21.90
CA MET A 512 -22.05 24.92 -20.89
C MET A 512 -22.39 26.43 -21.07
N ARG A 513 -21.62 27.13 -21.93
CA ARG A 513 -21.88 28.55 -22.20
C ARG A 513 -23.15 28.69 -23.01
N GLY A 514 -24.19 29.31 -22.44
CA GLY A 514 -25.50 29.54 -23.07
C GLY A 514 -26.52 28.39 -22.87
N SER A 515 -26.17 27.35 -22.14
CA SER A 515 -27.12 26.30 -21.76
C SER A 515 -27.89 26.72 -20.49
N THR A 516 -29.21 26.50 -20.50
CA THR A 516 -30.08 26.65 -19.32
C THR A 516 -30.27 25.26 -18.73
N TYR A 517 -29.97 25.12 -17.46
CA TYR A 517 -30.18 23.87 -16.72
C TYR A 517 -31.38 24.05 -15.79
N ASP A 518 -32.51 23.46 -16.18
CA ASP A 518 -33.71 23.38 -15.35
C ASP A 518 -33.61 22.08 -14.50
N ASN A 519 -34.23 22.12 -13.32
CA ASN A 519 -34.19 21.12 -12.23
C ASN A 519 -34.09 19.65 -12.64
#